data_e2e5071f0a3573298673cd05279806b8
#
_entry.id   e2e5071f0a3573298673cd05279806b8
#
_cell.length_a   1.000
_cell.length_b   1.000
_cell.length_c   1.000
_cell.angle_alpha   90.00
_cell.angle_beta   90.00
_cell.angle_gamma   90.00
#
_symmetry.space_group_name_H-M   'P 1'
#
loop_
_entity.id
_entity.type
_entity.pdbx_description
1 polymer ?
#
loop_
_entity_poly.entity_id
_entity_poly.type
_entity_poly.pdbx_seq_one_letter_code
_entity_poly.pdbx_strand_id
1 'polypeptide(L)'
;ARDVTDAATAASQCAILPLFQDTKLAGAALKLDKASSGAIKAALALGDFSAKSGESLMLPGTNAAKRILLIGCGDAKTFDREGARKFSQTVYHALLNKQASEAMLHLAGLGLKENEAKWMLTYLARHLIAASYRYTETVSKPRAAMKLTRLVINTKGTIPSRLAASALREGNAIGLGINEAANLANLPGNICTPSYLARQARKLARNSAKLTVSIVEEKQMRALGMGALLSVSAGSEQSAKLIVMNYKGGKTADKPQVLIGKGVTFDSGGISLKPGAKMDEMKFDMGGAAS
;
A
#
# COMPACT_ATOMS: atom_id res chain seq x y z
N ALA A 1 3.79 4.75 -15.29
CA ALA A 1 3.35 3.96 -16.44
C ALA A 1 4.11 4.39 -17.69
N ARG A 2 4.48 3.45 -18.51
CA ARG A 2 5.15 3.66 -19.81
C ARG A 2 4.59 2.68 -20.82
N ASP A 3 4.60 3.10 -22.09
CA ASP A 3 4.31 2.22 -23.22
C ASP A 3 5.64 1.79 -23.86
N VAL A 4 6.06 0.56 -23.56
CA VAL A 4 7.34 0.00 -24.05
C VAL A 4 7.08 -1.06 -25.10
N THR A 5 7.50 -0.79 -26.33
CA THR A 5 7.25 -1.68 -27.46
C THR A 5 8.17 -2.89 -27.47
N ASP A 6 9.43 -2.71 -27.09
CA ASP A 6 10.40 -3.80 -27.05
C ASP A 6 10.95 -4.04 -25.63
N ALA A 7 10.54 -5.15 -25.04
CA ALA A 7 10.98 -5.55 -23.70
C ALA A 7 12.46 -5.97 -23.67
N ALA A 8 13.01 -6.44 -24.80
CA ALA A 8 14.40 -6.89 -24.84
C ALA A 8 15.41 -5.75 -24.78
N THR A 9 15.02 -4.55 -25.24
CA THR A 9 15.87 -3.35 -25.25
C THR A 9 15.52 -2.36 -24.11
N ALA A 10 14.43 -2.60 -23.40
CA ALA A 10 13.98 -1.74 -22.30
C ALA A 10 14.94 -1.80 -21.11
N ALA A 11 15.66 -0.72 -20.86
CA ALA A 11 16.59 -0.64 -19.74
C ALA A 11 15.84 -0.73 -18.39
N SER A 12 16.23 -1.70 -17.56
CA SER A 12 15.75 -1.86 -16.17
C SER A 12 16.74 -2.66 -15.35
N GLN A 13 16.69 -2.53 -14.02
CA GLN A 13 17.49 -3.41 -13.16
C GLN A 13 16.84 -4.78 -12.97
N CYS A 14 15.51 -4.87 -13.13
CA CYS A 14 14.78 -6.11 -13.02
C CYS A 14 13.51 -6.04 -13.90
N ALA A 15 13.38 -6.94 -14.86
CA ALA A 15 12.15 -7.14 -15.63
C ALA A 15 11.27 -8.16 -14.91
N ILE A 16 10.03 -7.80 -14.59
CA ILE A 16 9.05 -8.67 -13.92
C ILE A 16 8.08 -9.21 -14.96
N LEU A 17 8.00 -10.53 -15.06
CA LEU A 17 7.18 -11.26 -16.02
C LEU A 17 6.15 -12.10 -15.28
N PRO A 18 4.86 -11.78 -15.35
CA PRO A 18 3.80 -12.70 -14.96
C PRO A 18 3.68 -13.83 -15.96
N LEU A 19 3.62 -15.06 -15.45
CA LEU A 19 3.44 -16.26 -16.28
C LEU A 19 2.33 -17.13 -15.69
N PHE A 20 1.48 -17.67 -16.57
CA PHE A 20 0.47 -18.66 -16.22
C PHE A 20 0.96 -20.07 -16.51
N GLN A 21 0.42 -21.05 -15.78
CA GLN A 21 0.66 -22.49 -16.06
C GLN A 21 0.19 -22.83 -17.48
N ASP A 22 0.84 -23.79 -18.09
CA ASP A 22 0.48 -24.36 -19.40
C ASP A 22 0.35 -23.34 -20.55
N THR A 23 0.89 -22.14 -20.39
CA THR A 23 0.87 -21.08 -21.40
C THR A 23 2.21 -21.01 -22.14
N LYS A 24 2.15 -20.91 -23.47
CA LYS A 24 3.35 -20.66 -24.28
C LYS A 24 3.87 -19.24 -24.03
N LEU A 25 5.20 -19.10 -23.98
CA LEU A 25 5.81 -17.78 -23.85
C LEU A 25 5.41 -16.89 -25.02
N ALA A 26 4.93 -15.69 -24.71
CA ALA A 26 4.49 -14.70 -25.68
C ALA A 26 4.95 -13.28 -25.29
N GLY A 27 4.81 -12.32 -26.18
CA GLY A 27 5.05 -10.91 -25.90
C GLY A 27 6.42 -10.64 -25.26
N ALA A 28 6.42 -9.96 -24.13
CA ALA A 28 7.63 -9.59 -23.40
C ALA A 28 8.42 -10.81 -22.90
N ALA A 29 7.74 -11.87 -22.45
CA ALA A 29 8.38 -13.09 -21.96
C ALA A 29 9.17 -13.79 -23.07
N LEU A 30 8.59 -13.92 -24.28
CA LEU A 30 9.29 -14.51 -25.41
C LEU A 30 10.49 -13.67 -25.88
N LYS A 31 10.36 -12.34 -25.88
CA LYS A 31 11.45 -11.43 -26.27
C LYS A 31 12.63 -11.52 -25.28
N LEU A 32 12.33 -11.51 -23.99
CA LEU A 32 13.34 -11.62 -22.94
C LEU A 32 13.96 -13.01 -22.89
N ASP A 33 13.20 -14.08 -23.16
CA ASP A 33 13.73 -15.44 -23.30
C ASP A 33 14.79 -15.50 -24.41
N LYS A 34 14.46 -15.00 -25.61
CA LYS A 34 15.42 -14.92 -26.72
C LYS A 34 16.67 -14.11 -26.37
N ALA A 35 16.49 -12.94 -25.73
CA ALA A 35 17.59 -12.06 -25.33
C ALA A 35 18.47 -12.63 -24.22
N SER A 36 17.94 -13.56 -23.41
CA SER A 36 18.67 -14.28 -22.36
C SER A 36 19.09 -15.70 -22.76
N SER A 37 19.23 -15.96 -24.07
CA SER A 37 19.65 -17.25 -24.61
C SER A 37 18.79 -18.45 -24.15
N GLY A 38 17.46 -18.24 -23.99
CA GLY A 38 16.51 -19.29 -23.66
C GLY A 38 16.40 -19.58 -22.15
N ALA A 39 16.87 -18.69 -21.28
CA ALA A 39 16.91 -18.93 -19.84
C ALA A 39 15.54 -19.21 -19.21
N ILE A 40 14.47 -18.56 -19.72
CA ILE A 40 13.10 -18.75 -19.19
C ILE A 40 12.59 -20.15 -19.59
N LYS A 41 12.77 -20.53 -20.84
CA LYS A 41 12.40 -21.89 -21.32
C LYS A 41 13.17 -22.97 -20.60
N ALA A 42 14.47 -22.79 -20.38
CA ALA A 42 15.28 -23.73 -19.63
C ALA A 42 14.76 -23.94 -18.20
N ALA A 43 14.44 -22.87 -17.48
CA ALA A 43 13.89 -22.96 -16.13
C ALA A 43 12.52 -23.69 -16.08
N LEU A 44 11.66 -23.46 -17.09
CA LEU A 44 10.38 -24.18 -17.22
C LEU A 44 10.59 -25.66 -17.53
N ALA A 45 11.51 -25.99 -18.44
CA ALA A 45 11.79 -27.36 -18.84
C ALA A 45 12.44 -28.20 -17.72
N LEU A 46 13.30 -27.60 -16.91
CA LEU A 46 13.94 -28.24 -15.75
C LEU A 46 13.01 -28.38 -14.53
N GLY A 47 11.85 -27.70 -14.56
CA GLY A 47 10.92 -27.70 -13.43
C GLY A 47 11.33 -26.74 -12.28
N ASP A 48 12.34 -25.90 -12.48
CA ASP A 48 12.77 -24.89 -11.50
C ASP A 48 11.70 -23.81 -11.31
N PHE A 49 10.77 -23.68 -12.25
CA PHE A 49 9.63 -22.80 -12.21
C PHE A 49 8.44 -23.44 -12.93
N SER A 50 7.31 -23.55 -12.25
CA SER A 50 6.09 -24.18 -12.77
C SER A 50 4.94 -23.20 -12.98
N ALA A 51 5.16 -21.90 -12.77
CA ALA A 51 4.20 -20.83 -12.83
C ALA A 51 2.98 -20.98 -11.90
N LYS A 52 3.08 -21.82 -10.84
CA LYS A 52 2.03 -21.91 -9.81
C LYS A 52 1.81 -20.58 -9.11
N SER A 53 0.57 -20.32 -8.69
CA SER A 53 0.21 -19.10 -7.99
C SER A 53 1.06 -18.87 -6.75
N GLY A 54 1.77 -17.74 -6.68
CA GLY A 54 2.66 -17.38 -5.58
C GLY A 54 4.10 -17.86 -5.72
N GLU A 55 4.42 -18.59 -6.77
CA GLU A 55 5.80 -18.97 -7.10
C GLU A 55 6.57 -17.79 -7.69
N SER A 56 7.87 -17.69 -7.40
CA SER A 56 8.74 -16.68 -8.03
C SER A 56 10.14 -17.25 -8.26
N LEU A 57 10.72 -16.91 -9.41
CA LEU A 57 12.10 -17.28 -9.74
C LEU A 57 12.84 -16.06 -10.30
N MET A 58 14.05 -15.82 -9.77
CA MET A 58 14.95 -14.79 -10.25
C MET A 58 16.01 -15.42 -11.13
N LEU A 59 16.07 -14.99 -12.39
CA LEU A 59 17.06 -15.42 -13.38
C LEU A 59 18.07 -14.30 -13.66
N PRO A 60 19.29 -14.64 -14.10
CA PRO A 60 20.17 -13.69 -14.76
C PRO A 60 19.43 -13.02 -15.92
N GLY A 61 19.72 -11.77 -16.13
CA GLY A 61 19.04 -10.97 -17.15
C GLY A 61 19.77 -10.89 -18.48
N THR A 62 19.58 -9.74 -19.12
CA THR A 62 20.15 -9.39 -20.43
C THR A 62 21.01 -8.12 -20.26
N ASN A 63 21.57 -7.64 -21.37
CA ASN A 63 22.26 -6.34 -21.37
C ASN A 63 21.34 -5.18 -20.97
N ALA A 64 20.05 -5.25 -21.32
CA ALA A 64 19.07 -4.20 -20.99
C ALA A 64 18.42 -4.41 -19.61
N ALA A 65 17.96 -5.62 -19.30
CA ALA A 65 17.37 -5.96 -18.02
C ALA A 65 18.33 -6.84 -17.22
N LYS A 66 18.99 -6.30 -16.21
CA LYS A 66 20.05 -7.01 -15.45
C LYS A 66 19.57 -8.28 -14.76
N ARG A 67 18.26 -8.40 -14.49
CA ARG A 67 17.61 -9.56 -13.87
C ARG A 67 16.25 -9.78 -14.53
N ILE A 68 15.80 -11.02 -14.56
CA ILE A 68 14.44 -11.39 -14.95
C ILE A 68 13.79 -12.05 -13.75
N LEU A 69 12.69 -11.49 -13.28
CA LEU A 69 11.88 -12.03 -12.20
C LEU A 69 10.62 -12.65 -12.81
N LEU A 70 10.51 -13.96 -12.75
CA LEU A 70 9.30 -14.69 -13.11
C LEU A 70 8.36 -14.72 -11.91
N ILE A 71 7.07 -14.46 -12.11
CA ILE A 71 6.02 -14.57 -11.10
C ILE A 71 4.94 -15.51 -11.63
N GLY A 72 4.69 -16.58 -10.88
CA GLY A 72 3.65 -17.56 -11.17
C GLY A 72 2.28 -17.01 -10.82
N CYS A 73 1.37 -17.08 -11.81
CA CYS A 73 -0.02 -16.60 -11.70
C CYS A 73 -1.04 -17.74 -11.57
N GLY A 74 -0.60 -19.02 -11.67
CA GLY A 74 -1.47 -20.19 -11.65
C GLY A 74 -2.21 -20.40 -12.98
N ASP A 75 -3.44 -20.92 -12.93
CA ASP A 75 -4.28 -21.11 -14.10
C ASP A 75 -4.88 -19.78 -14.57
N ALA A 76 -4.70 -19.47 -15.85
CA ALA A 76 -5.24 -18.25 -16.47
C ALA A 76 -6.77 -18.15 -16.43
N LYS A 77 -7.48 -19.30 -16.43
CA LYS A 77 -8.95 -19.33 -16.41
C LYS A 77 -9.54 -18.95 -15.05
N THR A 78 -8.76 -19.17 -13.98
CA THR A 78 -9.21 -18.90 -12.61
C THR A 78 -8.54 -17.65 -12.00
N PHE A 79 -7.76 -16.92 -12.80
CA PHE A 79 -7.10 -15.71 -12.32
C PHE A 79 -8.09 -14.57 -12.14
N ASP A 80 -8.41 -14.31 -10.90
CA ASP A 80 -9.38 -13.30 -10.45
C ASP A 80 -8.71 -12.22 -9.57
N ARG A 81 -9.52 -11.52 -8.77
CA ARG A 81 -9.02 -10.51 -7.83
C ARG A 81 -8.13 -11.11 -6.73
N GLU A 82 -8.40 -12.35 -6.31
CA GLU A 82 -7.56 -13.02 -5.32
C GLU A 82 -6.22 -13.44 -5.92
N GLY A 83 -6.22 -13.93 -7.16
CA GLY A 83 -5.00 -14.16 -7.94
C GLY A 83 -4.16 -12.89 -8.10
N ALA A 84 -4.79 -11.75 -8.38
CA ALA A 84 -4.11 -10.46 -8.50
C ALA A 84 -3.55 -9.97 -7.14
N ARG A 85 -4.23 -10.25 -6.02
CA ARG A 85 -3.70 -9.98 -4.66
C ARG A 85 -2.46 -10.82 -4.38
N LYS A 86 -2.55 -12.13 -4.63
CA LYS A 86 -1.44 -13.07 -4.47
C LYS A 86 -0.24 -12.67 -5.33
N PHE A 87 -0.47 -12.31 -6.58
CA PHE A 87 0.56 -11.77 -7.48
C PHE A 87 1.25 -10.54 -6.85
N SER A 88 0.50 -9.57 -6.34
CA SER A 88 1.05 -8.36 -5.75
C SER A 88 1.91 -8.65 -4.51
N GLN A 89 1.47 -9.59 -3.66
CA GLN A 89 2.23 -10.08 -2.51
C GLN A 89 3.52 -10.76 -2.95
N THR A 90 3.44 -11.62 -3.97
CA THR A 90 4.61 -12.34 -4.50
C THR A 90 5.64 -11.38 -5.07
N VAL A 91 5.22 -10.37 -5.83
CA VAL A 91 6.11 -9.30 -6.33
C VAL A 91 6.81 -8.59 -5.17
N TYR A 92 6.09 -8.22 -4.11
CA TYR A 92 6.67 -7.58 -2.93
C TYR A 92 7.73 -8.47 -2.28
N HIS A 93 7.40 -9.73 -1.97
CA HIS A 93 8.31 -10.66 -1.28
C HIS A 93 9.54 -11.00 -2.13
N ALA A 94 9.36 -11.19 -3.44
CA ALA A 94 10.45 -11.50 -4.35
C ALA A 94 11.47 -10.34 -4.48
N LEU A 95 11.04 -9.09 -4.26
CA LEU A 95 11.89 -7.90 -4.36
C LEU A 95 12.40 -7.39 -3.01
N LEU A 96 11.81 -7.80 -1.89
CA LEU A 96 12.06 -7.25 -0.55
C LEU A 96 13.55 -7.18 -0.19
N ASN A 97 14.30 -8.24 -0.46
CA ASN A 97 15.72 -8.36 -0.09
C ASN A 97 16.66 -8.28 -1.31
N LYS A 98 16.17 -7.76 -2.45
CA LYS A 98 16.99 -7.67 -3.66
C LYS A 98 17.66 -6.31 -3.79
N GLN A 99 18.81 -6.29 -4.48
CA GLN A 99 19.61 -5.08 -4.70
C GLN A 99 19.13 -4.29 -5.95
N ALA A 100 17.89 -4.47 -6.38
CA ALA A 100 17.33 -3.71 -7.49
C ALA A 100 16.64 -2.46 -6.94
N SER A 101 17.10 -1.28 -7.35
CA SER A 101 16.44 0.00 -7.01
C SER A 101 15.30 0.35 -7.97
N GLU A 102 15.31 -0.24 -9.17
CA GLU A 102 14.26 -0.09 -10.18
C GLU A 102 13.83 -1.45 -10.73
N ALA A 103 12.53 -1.63 -10.96
CA ALA A 103 11.98 -2.78 -11.67
C ALA A 103 10.93 -2.35 -12.70
N MET A 104 10.74 -3.16 -13.75
CA MET A 104 9.73 -2.96 -14.77
C MET A 104 8.80 -4.16 -14.85
N LEU A 105 7.51 -3.96 -14.55
CA LEU A 105 6.48 -4.98 -14.71
C LEU A 105 5.86 -4.91 -16.11
N HIS A 106 5.92 -6.02 -16.84
CA HIS A 106 5.27 -6.18 -18.16
C HIS A 106 3.84 -6.68 -17.98
N LEU A 107 2.89 -5.75 -17.91
CA LEU A 107 1.49 -6.02 -17.53
C LEU A 107 0.74 -6.93 -18.54
N ALA A 108 1.07 -6.86 -19.82
CA ALA A 108 0.40 -7.63 -20.87
C ALA A 108 0.43 -9.15 -20.64
N GLY A 109 1.42 -9.67 -19.91
CA GLY A 109 1.49 -11.08 -19.55
C GLY A 109 0.32 -11.59 -18.70
N LEU A 110 -0.45 -10.69 -18.07
CA LEU A 110 -1.63 -11.04 -17.25
C LEU A 110 -2.92 -11.20 -18.08
N GLY A 111 -2.96 -10.77 -19.34
CA GLY A 111 -4.14 -10.91 -20.20
C GLY A 111 -5.40 -10.18 -19.72
N LEU A 112 -5.24 -9.14 -18.87
CA LEU A 112 -6.35 -8.44 -18.21
C LEU A 112 -7.07 -7.50 -19.16
N LYS A 113 -8.39 -7.39 -19.01
CA LYS A 113 -9.19 -6.31 -19.59
C LYS A 113 -8.88 -4.98 -18.90
N GLU A 114 -9.20 -3.86 -19.53
CA GLU A 114 -8.87 -2.52 -19.04
C GLU A 114 -9.31 -2.26 -17.60
N ASN A 115 -10.58 -2.58 -17.27
CA ASN A 115 -11.11 -2.38 -15.91
C ASN A 115 -10.43 -3.27 -14.86
N GLU A 116 -10.08 -4.49 -15.21
CA GLU A 116 -9.34 -5.42 -14.36
C GLU A 116 -7.91 -4.93 -14.14
N ALA A 117 -7.26 -4.48 -15.21
CA ALA A 117 -5.93 -3.87 -15.16
C ALA A 117 -5.91 -2.60 -14.30
N LYS A 118 -6.93 -1.73 -14.42
CA LYS A 118 -7.07 -0.54 -13.58
C LYS A 118 -7.15 -0.93 -12.11
N TRP A 119 -8.07 -1.85 -11.74
CA TRP A 119 -8.23 -2.31 -10.37
C TRP A 119 -6.93 -2.93 -9.82
N MET A 120 -6.31 -3.80 -10.62
CA MET A 120 -5.07 -4.47 -10.22
C MET A 120 -3.92 -3.48 -9.97
N LEU A 121 -3.76 -2.47 -10.82
CA LEU A 121 -2.74 -1.43 -10.64
C LEU A 121 -2.97 -0.58 -9.40
N THR A 122 -4.23 -0.21 -9.12
CA THR A 122 -4.60 0.45 -7.87
C THR A 122 -4.22 -0.44 -6.67
N TYR A 123 -4.57 -1.73 -6.72
CA TYR A 123 -4.26 -2.66 -5.63
C TYR A 123 -2.75 -2.89 -5.48
N LEU A 124 -2.02 -3.11 -6.57
CA LEU A 124 -0.57 -3.33 -6.56
C LEU A 124 0.16 -2.14 -5.92
N ALA A 125 -0.14 -0.91 -6.36
CA ALA A 125 0.47 0.28 -5.81
C ALA A 125 0.17 0.44 -4.30
N ARG A 126 -1.11 0.32 -3.91
CA ARG A 126 -1.52 0.30 -2.51
C ARG A 126 -0.75 -0.74 -1.70
N HIS A 127 -0.70 -1.98 -2.22
CA HIS A 127 -0.08 -3.10 -1.50
C HIS A 127 1.43 -2.88 -1.30
N LEU A 128 2.15 -2.50 -2.35
CA LEU A 128 3.59 -2.28 -2.27
C LEU A 128 3.94 -1.17 -1.26
N ILE A 129 3.19 -0.06 -1.27
CA ILE A 129 3.40 1.04 -0.32
C ILE A 129 3.07 0.59 1.11
N ALA A 130 1.90 -0.02 1.33
CA ALA A 130 1.49 -0.47 2.66
C ALA A 130 2.42 -1.55 3.23
N ALA A 131 2.81 -2.54 2.41
CA ALA A 131 3.72 -3.60 2.84
C ALA A 131 5.15 -3.12 3.11
N SER A 132 5.55 -2.00 2.50
CA SER A 132 6.86 -1.36 2.76
C SER A 132 6.90 -0.53 4.04
N TYR A 133 5.77 -0.41 4.75
CA TYR A 133 5.70 0.32 6.02
C TYR A 133 6.72 -0.18 7.04
N ARG A 134 7.36 0.75 7.73
CA ARG A 134 8.29 0.49 8.81
C ARG A 134 8.09 1.52 9.91
N TYR A 135 7.79 1.04 11.09
CA TYR A 135 7.81 1.91 12.27
C TYR A 135 9.24 2.17 12.73
N THR A 136 9.60 3.42 12.92
CA THR A 136 10.98 3.84 13.24
C THR A 136 11.08 4.75 14.46
N GLU A 137 9.96 5.30 14.94
CA GLU A 137 9.97 6.39 15.93
C GLU A 137 10.52 5.99 17.30
N THR A 138 10.16 4.80 17.80
CA THR A 138 10.59 4.33 19.14
C THR A 138 11.32 3.00 19.09
N VAL A 139 11.92 2.67 17.93
CA VAL A 139 12.65 1.42 17.72
C VAL A 139 14.13 1.71 17.50
N SER A 140 14.99 1.17 18.35
CA SER A 140 16.44 1.39 18.30
C SER A 140 17.10 0.78 17.05
N LYS A 141 16.57 -0.35 16.55
CA LYS A 141 17.07 -1.04 15.34
C LYS A 141 15.91 -1.33 14.38
N PRO A 142 15.44 -0.34 13.62
CA PRO A 142 14.34 -0.56 12.68
C PRO A 142 14.76 -1.50 11.55
N ARG A 143 13.80 -2.27 11.03
CA ARG A 143 14.01 -3.15 9.86
C ARG A 143 14.56 -2.35 8.68
N ALA A 144 15.49 -2.95 7.91
CA ALA A 144 16.05 -2.30 6.73
C ALA A 144 14.99 -1.93 5.69
N ALA A 145 15.19 -0.82 5.00
CA ALA A 145 14.30 -0.43 3.91
C ALA A 145 14.47 -1.35 2.69
N MET A 146 13.38 -1.57 1.97
CA MET A 146 13.45 -2.15 0.63
C MET A 146 14.32 -1.26 -0.27
N LYS A 147 15.17 -1.88 -1.08
CA LYS A 147 16.01 -1.13 -2.03
C LYS A 147 15.24 -0.61 -3.23
N LEU A 148 14.13 -1.26 -3.57
CA LEU A 148 13.27 -0.81 -4.68
C LEU A 148 12.65 0.55 -4.35
N THR A 149 13.01 1.55 -5.14
CA THR A 149 12.47 2.92 -5.03
C THR A 149 11.57 3.28 -6.22
N ARG A 150 11.62 2.49 -7.29
CA ARG A 150 10.87 2.75 -8.51
C ARG A 150 10.34 1.47 -9.16
N LEU A 151 9.02 1.39 -9.34
CA LEU A 151 8.39 0.38 -10.17
C LEU A 151 7.78 1.03 -11.41
N VAL A 152 8.27 0.65 -12.59
CA VAL A 152 7.75 1.07 -13.88
C VAL A 152 6.76 0.01 -14.35
N ILE A 153 5.59 0.43 -14.81
CA ILE A 153 4.60 -0.47 -15.42
C ILE A 153 4.65 -0.28 -16.94
N ASN A 154 4.97 -1.34 -17.64
CA ASN A 154 4.79 -1.38 -19.09
C ASN A 154 3.33 -1.72 -19.40
N THR A 155 2.62 -0.77 -19.98
CA THR A 155 1.16 -0.82 -20.25
C THR A 155 0.82 -1.23 -21.68
N LYS A 156 1.82 -1.48 -22.53
CA LYS A 156 1.64 -1.81 -23.95
C LYS A 156 0.68 -2.98 -24.13
N GLY A 157 -0.36 -2.77 -24.92
CA GLY A 157 -1.34 -3.82 -25.25
C GLY A 157 -2.31 -4.20 -24.12
N THR A 158 -2.39 -3.41 -23.02
CA THR A 158 -3.28 -3.74 -21.89
C THR A 158 -4.18 -2.57 -21.49
N ILE A 159 -3.63 -1.42 -21.20
CA ILE A 159 -4.36 -0.26 -20.69
C ILE A 159 -3.66 1.03 -21.15
N PRO A 160 -4.41 2.10 -21.52
CA PRO A 160 -3.81 3.39 -21.83
C PRO A 160 -2.96 3.92 -20.67
N SER A 161 -1.76 4.40 -20.97
CA SER A 161 -0.79 4.85 -19.95
C SER A 161 -1.36 5.94 -19.03
N ARG A 162 -2.29 6.79 -19.51
CA ARG A 162 -2.99 7.80 -18.71
C ARG A 162 -3.87 7.16 -17.63
N LEU A 163 -4.64 6.13 -17.99
CA LEU A 163 -5.51 5.42 -17.04
C LEU A 163 -4.68 4.62 -16.04
N ALA A 164 -3.63 3.95 -16.50
CA ALA A 164 -2.68 3.27 -15.62
C ALA A 164 -2.04 4.24 -14.61
N ALA A 165 -1.59 5.41 -15.06
CA ALA A 165 -1.03 6.43 -14.19
C ALA A 165 -2.05 6.93 -13.15
N SER A 166 -3.32 7.06 -13.51
CA SER A 166 -4.39 7.42 -12.57
C SER A 166 -4.61 6.36 -11.51
N ALA A 167 -4.70 5.08 -11.93
CA ALA A 167 -4.83 3.94 -11.01
C ALA A 167 -3.66 3.83 -10.02
N LEU A 168 -2.43 4.01 -10.52
CA LEU A 168 -1.23 4.00 -9.68
C LEU A 168 -1.21 5.14 -8.67
N ARG A 169 -1.64 6.36 -9.06
CA ARG A 169 -1.75 7.49 -8.11
C ARG A 169 -2.78 7.23 -7.03
N GLU A 170 -3.94 6.69 -7.40
CA GLU A 170 -4.99 6.30 -6.45
C GLU A 170 -4.48 5.25 -5.45
N GLY A 171 -3.89 4.17 -5.94
CA GLY A 171 -3.32 3.12 -5.08
C GLY A 171 -2.19 3.63 -4.18
N ASN A 172 -1.33 4.51 -4.70
CA ASN A 172 -0.27 5.13 -3.91
C ASN A 172 -0.85 6.00 -2.78
N ALA A 173 -1.86 6.81 -3.06
CA ALA A 173 -2.51 7.65 -2.05
C ALA A 173 -3.16 6.79 -0.93
N ILE A 174 -3.86 5.71 -1.30
CA ILE A 174 -4.43 4.76 -0.33
C ILE A 174 -3.33 4.10 0.51
N GLY A 175 -2.23 3.64 -0.11
CA GLY A 175 -1.12 3.03 0.59
C GLY A 175 -0.44 3.98 1.58
N LEU A 176 -0.25 5.24 1.21
CA LEU A 176 0.29 6.28 2.10
C LEU A 176 -0.67 6.57 3.27
N GLY A 177 -1.99 6.61 3.03
CA GLY A 177 -2.98 6.76 4.10
C GLY A 177 -2.92 5.61 5.10
N ILE A 178 -2.81 4.36 4.63
CA ILE A 178 -2.63 3.17 5.47
C ILE A 178 -1.36 3.30 6.34
N ASN A 179 -0.25 3.76 5.76
CA ASN A 179 1.00 3.94 6.48
C ASN A 179 0.90 5.04 7.53
N GLU A 180 0.21 6.14 7.23
CA GLU A 180 -0.01 7.22 8.20
C GLU A 180 -0.86 6.75 9.38
N ALA A 181 -1.97 6.05 9.13
CA ALA A 181 -2.79 5.46 10.18
C ALA A 181 -1.98 4.46 11.04
N ALA A 182 -1.19 3.59 10.40
CA ALA A 182 -0.33 2.66 11.11
C ALA A 182 0.76 3.37 11.94
N ASN A 183 1.31 4.47 11.43
CA ASN A 183 2.29 5.26 12.15
C ASN A 183 1.70 5.89 13.41
N LEU A 184 0.51 6.50 13.30
CA LEU A 184 -0.20 7.07 14.43
C LEU A 184 -0.55 6.00 15.49
N ALA A 185 -1.06 4.85 15.05
CA ALA A 185 -1.47 3.76 15.93
C ALA A 185 -0.27 3.08 16.64
N ASN A 186 0.91 3.04 16.02
CA ASN A 186 2.11 2.47 16.64
C ASN A 186 2.77 3.38 17.68
N LEU A 187 2.49 4.68 17.66
CA LEU A 187 3.01 5.61 18.66
C LEU A 187 2.45 5.28 20.06
N PRO A 188 3.28 5.35 21.12
CA PRO A 188 2.79 5.21 22.49
C PRO A 188 1.92 6.41 22.89
N GLY A 189 1.00 6.21 23.86
CA GLY A 189 0.02 7.22 24.27
C GLY A 189 0.62 8.52 24.85
N ASN A 190 1.85 8.48 25.36
CA ASN A 190 2.57 9.68 25.81
C ASN A 190 3.08 10.56 24.65
N ILE A 191 3.16 10.04 23.43
CA ILE A 191 3.49 10.78 22.19
C ILE A 191 2.21 11.07 21.42
N CYS A 192 1.41 10.03 21.11
CA CYS A 192 0.13 10.15 20.40
C CYS A 192 -0.98 10.63 21.34
N THR A 193 -0.88 11.85 21.82
CA THR A 193 -1.89 12.52 22.64
C THR A 193 -3.03 13.09 21.78
N PRO A 194 -4.20 13.46 22.34
CA PRO A 194 -5.26 14.13 21.58
C PRO A 194 -4.77 15.39 20.84
N SER A 195 -3.90 16.16 21.49
CA SER A 195 -3.28 17.35 20.88
C SER A 195 -2.33 16.98 19.74
N TYR A 196 -1.65 15.85 19.81
CA TYR A 196 -0.81 15.36 18.72
C TYR A 196 -1.66 15.00 17.50
N LEU A 197 -2.74 14.24 17.67
CA LEU A 197 -3.68 13.90 16.59
C LEU A 197 -4.26 15.15 15.93
N ALA A 198 -4.68 16.15 16.72
CA ALA A 198 -5.17 17.44 16.23
C ALA A 198 -4.12 18.16 15.37
N ARG A 199 -2.84 18.13 15.75
CA ARG A 199 -1.74 18.70 14.95
C ARG A 199 -1.53 17.94 13.65
N GLN A 200 -1.61 16.61 13.65
CA GLN A 200 -1.47 15.81 12.42
C GLN A 200 -2.63 16.08 11.44
N ALA A 201 -3.87 16.17 11.93
CA ALA A 201 -5.01 16.55 11.10
C ALA A 201 -4.80 17.93 10.45
N ARG A 202 -4.36 18.93 11.22
CA ARG A 202 -4.03 20.27 10.67
C ARG A 202 -2.90 20.23 9.66
N LYS A 203 -1.88 19.36 9.86
CA LYS A 203 -0.79 19.17 8.91
C LYS A 203 -1.28 18.61 7.57
N LEU A 204 -2.20 17.63 7.60
CA LEU A 204 -2.83 17.11 6.39
C LEU A 204 -3.59 18.21 5.63
N ALA A 205 -4.34 19.06 6.33
CA ALA A 205 -5.10 20.13 5.71
C ALA A 205 -4.22 21.17 4.99
N ARG A 206 -2.99 21.43 5.45
CA ARG A 206 -2.07 22.37 4.78
C ARG A 206 -1.71 21.95 3.36
N ASN A 207 -1.80 20.66 3.07
CA ASN A 207 -1.43 20.09 1.77
C ASN A 207 -2.60 19.98 0.79
N SER A 208 -3.83 20.40 1.19
CA SER A 208 -5.01 20.27 0.35
C SER A 208 -6.00 21.44 0.57
N ALA A 209 -6.23 22.21 -0.46
CA ALA A 209 -7.24 23.28 -0.45
C ALA A 209 -8.69 22.74 -0.26
N LYS A 210 -8.90 21.45 -0.45
CA LYS A 210 -10.21 20.80 -0.29
C LYS A 210 -10.46 20.29 1.14
N LEU A 211 -9.44 20.25 1.99
CA LEU A 211 -9.54 19.73 3.35
C LEU A 211 -9.46 20.89 4.35
N THR A 212 -10.49 21.04 5.17
CA THR A 212 -10.50 21.97 6.30
C THR A 212 -10.54 21.18 7.61
N VAL A 213 -9.90 21.71 8.64
CA VAL A 213 -9.87 21.08 9.97
C VAL A 213 -10.27 22.09 11.02
N SER A 214 -11.26 21.78 11.83
CA SER A 214 -11.62 22.47 13.06
C SER A 214 -11.47 21.58 14.26
N ILE A 215 -11.12 22.17 15.39
CA ILE A 215 -10.96 21.44 16.66
C ILE A 215 -11.95 22.04 17.65
N VAL A 216 -12.81 21.18 18.19
CA VAL A 216 -13.70 21.55 19.31
C VAL A 216 -12.97 21.26 20.60
N GLU A 217 -12.72 22.28 21.38
CA GLU A 217 -12.01 22.21 22.66
C GLU A 217 -12.99 21.89 23.80
N GLU A 218 -12.50 21.42 24.95
CA GLU A 218 -13.34 21.01 26.11
C GLU A 218 -14.32 22.10 26.55
N LYS A 219 -13.91 23.38 26.53
CA LYS A 219 -14.81 24.51 26.87
C LYS A 219 -16.04 24.54 25.95
N GLN A 220 -15.84 24.33 24.66
CA GLN A 220 -16.92 24.28 23.68
C GLN A 220 -17.74 23.00 23.84
N MET A 221 -17.09 21.86 24.12
CA MET A 221 -17.78 20.59 24.40
C MET A 221 -18.71 20.70 25.61
N ARG A 222 -18.29 21.39 26.69
CA ARG A 222 -19.11 21.65 27.88
C ARG A 222 -20.35 22.49 27.51
N ALA A 223 -20.16 23.55 26.73
CA ALA A 223 -21.26 24.38 26.23
C ALA A 223 -22.26 23.62 25.35
N LEU A 224 -21.78 22.61 24.61
CA LEU A 224 -22.60 21.73 23.76
C LEU A 224 -23.21 20.54 24.52
N GLY A 225 -23.00 20.41 25.82
CA GLY A 225 -23.53 19.32 26.63
C GLY A 225 -22.90 17.94 26.34
N MET A 226 -21.65 17.87 25.83
CA MET A 226 -20.96 16.64 25.45
C MET A 226 -20.38 15.92 26.70
N GLY A 227 -21.22 15.67 27.70
CA GLY A 227 -20.80 15.10 28.98
C GLY A 227 -20.19 13.69 28.87
N ALA A 228 -20.73 12.83 28.02
CA ALA A 228 -20.23 11.48 27.83
C ALA A 228 -18.78 11.45 27.29
N LEU A 229 -18.44 12.34 26.33
CA LEU A 229 -17.07 12.45 25.85
C LEU A 229 -16.14 12.99 26.94
N LEU A 230 -16.57 14.02 27.65
CA LEU A 230 -15.78 14.66 28.71
C LEU A 230 -15.58 13.75 29.92
N SER A 231 -16.52 12.84 30.23
CA SER A 231 -16.34 11.87 31.33
C SER A 231 -15.19 10.90 31.05
N VAL A 232 -14.96 10.54 29.79
CA VAL A 232 -13.83 9.65 29.38
C VAL A 232 -12.48 10.34 29.59
N SER A 233 -12.42 11.66 29.39
CA SER A 233 -11.17 12.44 29.54
C SER A 233 -10.98 13.04 30.93
N ALA A 234 -11.93 12.90 31.85
CA ALA A 234 -11.93 13.58 33.13
C ALA A 234 -10.70 13.28 34.01
N GLY A 235 -10.14 12.08 33.90
CA GLY A 235 -8.93 11.66 34.62
C GLY A 235 -7.61 11.94 33.90
N SER A 236 -7.64 12.57 32.73
CA SER A 236 -6.44 12.83 31.94
C SER A 236 -5.93 14.25 32.11
N GLU A 237 -4.61 14.42 32.25
CA GLU A 237 -3.97 15.74 32.15
C GLU A 237 -3.99 16.30 30.72
N GLN A 238 -4.21 15.43 29.71
CA GLN A 238 -4.31 15.81 28.29
C GLN A 238 -5.76 16.16 27.97
N SER A 239 -6.00 17.42 27.58
CA SER A 239 -7.34 17.88 27.18
C SER A 239 -7.90 17.11 26.01
N ALA A 240 -9.18 16.72 26.11
CA ALA A 240 -9.91 16.09 25.00
C ALA A 240 -9.99 17.01 23.78
N LYS A 241 -10.01 16.41 22.60
CA LYS A 241 -10.16 17.09 21.30
C LYS A 241 -11.19 16.37 20.46
N LEU A 242 -12.20 17.08 19.95
CA LEU A 242 -13.03 16.59 18.86
C LEU A 242 -12.47 17.19 17.55
N ILE A 243 -11.89 16.33 16.72
CA ILE A 243 -11.25 16.73 15.47
C ILE A 243 -12.27 16.57 14.34
N VAL A 244 -12.67 17.66 13.71
CA VAL A 244 -13.60 17.66 12.60
C VAL A 244 -12.82 17.96 11.32
N MET A 245 -12.76 16.97 10.43
CA MET A 245 -12.12 17.07 9.12
C MET A 245 -13.20 17.10 8.05
N ASN A 246 -13.26 18.17 7.28
CA ASN A 246 -14.24 18.35 6.20
C ASN A 246 -13.54 18.38 4.85
N TYR A 247 -13.75 17.33 4.03
CA TYR A 247 -13.20 17.21 2.69
C TYR A 247 -14.26 17.56 1.64
N LYS A 248 -14.05 18.65 0.92
CA LYS A 248 -14.94 19.16 -0.14
C LYS A 248 -14.51 18.59 -1.51
N GLY A 249 -14.65 17.27 -1.68
CA GLY A 249 -14.29 16.58 -2.92
C GLY A 249 -15.46 16.25 -3.84
N GLY A 250 -16.70 16.23 -3.31
CA GLY A 250 -17.94 15.98 -4.03
C GLY A 250 -18.55 17.24 -4.67
N LYS A 251 -19.75 17.10 -5.21
CA LYS A 251 -20.55 18.22 -5.73
C LYS A 251 -21.19 18.99 -4.55
N THR A 252 -21.43 20.27 -4.73
CA THR A 252 -22.02 21.14 -3.68
C THR A 252 -23.39 20.67 -3.19
N ALA A 253 -24.16 20.01 -4.07
CA ALA A 253 -25.50 19.47 -3.74
C ALA A 253 -25.47 18.09 -3.07
N ASP A 254 -24.31 17.41 -3.03
CA ASP A 254 -24.21 16.08 -2.45
C ASP A 254 -24.28 16.18 -0.91
N LYS A 255 -25.04 15.26 -0.30
CA LYS A 255 -25.05 15.12 1.15
C LYS A 255 -23.68 14.61 1.64
N PRO A 256 -23.17 15.12 2.78
CA PRO A 256 -21.90 14.65 3.32
C PRO A 256 -21.99 13.20 3.77
N GLN A 257 -20.95 12.43 3.51
CA GLN A 257 -20.70 11.14 4.17
C GLN A 257 -19.94 11.43 5.46
N VAL A 258 -20.46 10.98 6.61
CA VAL A 258 -19.85 11.21 7.91
C VAL A 258 -19.25 9.92 8.44
N LEU A 259 -17.96 9.94 8.77
CA LEU A 259 -17.24 8.87 9.44
C LEU A 259 -16.88 9.36 10.85
N ILE A 260 -17.13 8.53 11.86
CA ILE A 260 -16.82 8.84 13.26
C ILE A 260 -15.81 7.78 13.74
N GLY A 261 -14.64 8.23 14.19
CA GLY A 261 -13.58 7.37 14.68
C GLY A 261 -13.36 7.53 16.18
N LYS A 262 -13.28 6.43 16.92
CA LYS A 262 -12.86 6.40 18.32
C LYS A 262 -11.41 6.86 18.43
N GLY A 263 -11.13 7.80 19.34
CA GLY A 263 -9.82 8.43 19.50
C GLY A 263 -9.27 8.36 20.92
N VAL A 264 -9.54 7.28 21.66
CA VAL A 264 -8.96 7.09 23.01
C VAL A 264 -7.49 6.72 22.85
N THR A 265 -6.60 7.65 23.16
CA THR A 265 -5.16 7.53 22.88
C THR A 265 -4.44 6.48 23.72
N PHE A 266 -4.99 6.16 24.90
CA PHE A 266 -4.60 5.00 25.71
C PHE A 266 -5.73 4.64 26.68
N ASP A 267 -6.30 3.44 26.59
CA ASP A 267 -7.38 2.97 27.45
C ASP A 267 -6.85 2.05 28.55
N SER A 268 -6.59 2.62 29.74
CA SER A 268 -6.20 1.86 30.92
C SER A 268 -7.38 1.15 31.63
N GLY A 269 -8.62 1.45 31.22
CA GLY A 269 -9.84 1.00 31.88
C GLY A 269 -10.37 1.97 32.96
N GLY A 270 -9.60 2.96 33.36
CA GLY A 270 -9.97 3.92 34.40
C GLY A 270 -10.03 3.29 35.82
N ILE A 271 -11.13 3.55 36.57
CA ILE A 271 -11.35 2.95 37.92
C ILE A 271 -11.38 1.42 37.82
N SER A 272 -12.01 0.85 36.80
CA SER A 272 -11.95 -0.57 36.49
C SER A 272 -10.70 -0.86 35.65
N LEU A 273 -9.53 -0.80 36.31
CA LEU A 273 -8.24 -0.96 35.66
C LEU A 273 -8.14 -2.30 34.91
N LYS A 274 -7.71 -2.25 33.65
CA LYS A 274 -7.47 -3.45 32.84
C LYS A 274 -6.31 -4.27 33.42
N PRO A 275 -6.30 -5.62 33.23
CA PRO A 275 -5.13 -6.43 33.57
C PRO A 275 -3.88 -5.94 32.84
N GLY A 276 -2.70 -6.02 33.49
CA GLY A 276 -1.45 -5.56 32.88
C GLY A 276 -1.04 -6.33 31.62
N ALA A 277 -1.46 -7.59 31.50
CA ALA A 277 -1.22 -8.39 30.31
C ALA A 277 -1.91 -7.76 29.08
N LYS A 278 -1.12 -7.41 28.07
CA LYS A 278 -1.56 -6.74 26.81
C LYS A 278 -2.16 -5.34 27.00
N MET A 279 -2.00 -4.70 28.16
CA MET A 279 -2.45 -3.32 28.35
C MET A 279 -1.71 -2.36 27.42
N ASP A 280 -0.46 -2.65 27.06
CA ASP A 280 0.33 -1.87 26.10
C ASP A 280 -0.29 -1.82 24.70
N GLU A 281 -1.11 -2.82 24.32
CA GLU A 281 -1.87 -2.83 23.07
C GLU A 281 -2.98 -1.75 23.06
N MET A 282 -3.37 -1.21 24.22
CA MET A 282 -4.37 -0.14 24.31
C MET A 282 -3.92 1.19 23.71
N LYS A 283 -2.68 1.32 23.28
CA LYS A 283 -2.24 2.40 22.38
C LYS A 283 -2.98 2.40 21.04
N PHE A 284 -3.50 1.25 20.61
CA PHE A 284 -4.28 1.11 19.37
C PHE A 284 -5.73 1.55 19.49
N ASP A 285 -6.19 1.93 20.67
CA ASP A 285 -7.60 2.28 20.95
C ASP A 285 -8.05 3.59 20.27
N MET A 286 -7.12 4.32 19.69
CA MET A 286 -7.36 5.48 18.81
C MET A 286 -7.35 5.12 17.30
N GLY A 287 -7.25 3.86 16.94
CA GLY A 287 -7.13 3.42 15.56
C GLY A 287 -8.30 3.85 14.67
N GLY A 288 -9.52 3.94 15.21
CA GLY A 288 -10.67 4.47 14.50
C GLY A 288 -10.50 5.94 14.08
N ALA A 289 -9.95 6.77 14.96
CA ALA A 289 -9.69 8.18 14.65
C ALA A 289 -8.47 8.37 13.72
N ALA A 290 -7.54 7.40 13.69
CA ALA A 290 -6.37 7.44 12.83
C ALA A 290 -6.65 6.97 11.40
N SER A 291 -7.74 6.20 11.18
CA SER A 291 -8.11 5.61 9.89
C SER A 291 -8.94 6.56 9.04
#